data_6198186b893d5c785fac504f98782c53
#
_entry.id   6198186b893d5c785fac504f98782c53
#
_cell.length_a   1.000
_cell.length_b   1.000
_cell.length_c   1.000
_cell.angle_alpha   90.00
_cell.angle_beta   90.00
_cell.angle_gamma   90.00
#
_symmetry.space_group_name_H-M   'P 1'
#
loop_
_entity.id
_entity.type
_entity.pdbx_description
1 polymer ?
#
loop_
_entity_poly.entity_id
_entity_poly.type
_entity_poly.pdbx_seq_one_letter_code
_entity_poly.pdbx_strand_id
1 'polypeptide(L)'
;MGMGLLLLTAALLLAAYNLWCDKAAGDSSERVLEQLNSDIQENINMSLPDLPSGESLEEAYIPDYVLNPEMDMPQEEVDGQEYSGVLTIPALSLDLPVIGEWSYSNLRTAPCRYAGSVYLNNMVIAAHNYRSHFGRLKDLPQGEEVIFTDMDGNVFRYRTAEMEILSPFA
;
A
#
# COMPACT_ATOMS: atom_id res chain seq x y z
N MET A 1 47.17 -3.12 6.98
CA MET A 1 46.41 -2.08 6.22
C MET A 1 45.38 -2.67 5.22
N GLY A 2 45.64 -3.80 4.53
CA GLY A 2 44.73 -4.36 3.52
C GLY A 2 43.37 -4.79 4.02
N MET A 3 43.25 -5.37 5.22
CA MET A 3 42.00 -5.87 5.77
C MET A 3 41.02 -4.74 6.12
N GLY A 4 41.49 -3.60 6.61
CA GLY A 4 40.63 -2.42 6.87
C GLY A 4 40.08 -1.80 5.60
N LEU A 5 40.86 -1.76 4.52
CA LEU A 5 40.40 -1.26 3.22
C LEU A 5 39.32 -2.18 2.62
N LEU A 6 39.49 -3.49 2.76
CA LEU A 6 38.52 -4.48 2.26
C LEU A 6 37.20 -4.41 3.00
N LEU A 7 37.20 -4.21 4.33
CA LEU A 7 36.00 -4.00 5.11
C LEU A 7 35.26 -2.68 4.74
N LEU A 8 36.04 -1.62 4.51
CA LEU A 8 35.46 -0.32 4.10
C LEU A 8 34.81 -0.42 2.72
N THR A 9 35.47 -1.08 1.76
CA THR A 9 34.84 -1.28 0.42
C THR A 9 33.62 -2.16 0.49
N ALA A 10 33.60 -3.22 1.29
CA ALA A 10 32.44 -4.07 1.48
C ALA A 10 31.25 -3.29 2.10
N ALA A 11 31.53 -2.45 3.10
CA ALA A 11 30.51 -1.60 3.72
C ALA A 11 29.93 -0.57 2.74
N LEU A 12 30.77 0.05 1.91
CA LEU A 12 30.31 0.99 0.88
C LEU A 12 29.48 0.30 -0.21
N LEU A 13 29.86 -0.89 -0.64
CA LEU A 13 29.08 -1.68 -1.61
C LEU A 13 27.73 -2.08 -1.04
N LEU A 14 27.65 -2.47 0.24
CA LEU A 14 26.41 -2.80 0.90
C LEU A 14 25.49 -1.57 1.03
N ALA A 15 26.05 -0.42 1.39
CA ALA A 15 25.29 0.83 1.47
C ALA A 15 24.75 1.25 0.08
N ALA A 16 25.58 1.16 -0.96
CA ALA A 16 25.17 1.45 -2.34
C ALA A 16 24.09 0.48 -2.82
N TYR A 17 24.22 -0.81 -2.49
CA TYR A 17 23.20 -1.82 -2.81
C TYR A 17 21.85 -1.51 -2.12
N ASN A 18 21.88 -1.15 -0.82
CA ASN A 18 20.65 -0.81 -0.10
C ASN A 18 19.96 0.44 -0.68
N LEU A 19 20.73 1.48 -1.02
CA LEU A 19 20.21 2.67 -1.67
C LEU A 19 19.61 2.37 -3.06
N TRP A 20 20.24 1.47 -3.80
CA TRP A 20 19.74 1.04 -5.11
C TRP A 20 18.43 0.24 -4.96
N CYS A 21 18.33 -0.67 -3.99
CA CYS A 21 17.10 -1.42 -3.71
C CYS A 21 15.94 -0.50 -3.32
N ASP A 22 16.20 0.47 -2.42
CA ASP A 22 15.20 1.46 -2.00
C ASP A 22 14.70 2.29 -3.19
N LYS A 23 15.60 2.76 -4.03
CA LYS A 23 15.24 3.50 -5.24
C LYS A 23 14.46 2.65 -6.23
N ALA A 24 14.90 1.43 -6.50
CA ALA A 24 14.23 0.53 -7.43
C ALA A 24 12.80 0.19 -6.99
N ALA A 25 12.60 0.00 -5.68
CA ALA A 25 11.27 -0.21 -5.10
C ALA A 25 10.37 1.04 -5.26
N GLY A 26 10.91 2.23 -5.05
CA GLY A 26 10.18 3.50 -5.27
C GLY A 26 9.78 3.70 -6.72
N ASP A 27 10.72 3.56 -7.67
CA ASP A 27 10.48 3.72 -9.10
C ASP A 27 9.45 2.68 -9.64
N SER A 28 9.43 1.47 -9.07
CA SER A 28 8.43 0.44 -9.38
C SER A 28 7.06 0.83 -8.86
N SER A 29 6.97 1.28 -7.61
CA SER A 29 5.72 1.70 -6.99
C SER A 29 5.06 2.85 -7.75
N GLU A 30 5.83 3.85 -8.18
CA GLU A 30 5.30 5.02 -8.90
C GLU A 30 4.63 4.63 -10.23
N ARG A 31 5.25 3.75 -11.03
CA ARG A 31 4.68 3.26 -12.30
C ARG A 31 3.40 2.46 -12.09
N VAL A 32 3.39 1.60 -11.08
CA VAL A 32 2.21 0.79 -10.72
C VAL A 32 1.08 1.70 -10.25
N LEU A 33 1.37 2.71 -9.43
CA LEU A 33 0.37 3.66 -8.94
C LEU A 33 -0.34 4.43 -10.05
N GLU A 34 0.37 4.85 -11.11
CA GLU A 34 -0.25 5.51 -12.25
C GLU A 34 -1.30 4.61 -12.91
N GLN A 35 -0.98 3.33 -13.11
CA GLN A 35 -1.91 2.36 -13.70
C GLN A 35 -3.08 2.08 -12.75
N LEU A 36 -2.83 1.71 -11.49
CA LEU A 36 -3.89 1.41 -10.52
C LEU A 36 -4.86 2.59 -10.33
N ASN A 37 -4.36 3.83 -10.29
CA ASN A 37 -5.22 5.00 -10.20
C ASN A 37 -6.10 5.16 -11.43
N SER A 38 -5.60 4.81 -12.63
CA SER A 38 -6.40 4.80 -13.85
C SER A 38 -7.50 3.73 -13.79
N ASP A 39 -7.14 2.52 -13.37
CA ASP A 39 -8.04 1.38 -13.28
C ASP A 39 -9.13 1.61 -12.22
N ILE A 40 -8.77 2.17 -11.06
CA ILE A 40 -9.72 2.60 -10.02
C ILE A 40 -10.72 3.62 -10.58
N GLN A 41 -10.26 4.63 -11.33
CA GLN A 41 -11.16 5.63 -11.93
C GLN A 41 -12.10 5.00 -12.97
N GLU A 42 -11.62 4.03 -13.74
CA GLU A 42 -12.44 3.30 -14.71
C GLU A 42 -13.50 2.46 -13.97
N ASN A 43 -13.13 1.74 -12.93
CA ASN A 43 -14.05 0.94 -12.10
C ASN A 43 -15.12 1.80 -11.42
N ILE A 44 -14.74 2.97 -10.87
CA ILE A 44 -15.70 3.94 -10.34
C ILE A 44 -16.71 4.36 -11.43
N ASN A 45 -16.24 4.71 -12.61
CA ASN A 45 -17.10 5.15 -13.71
C ASN A 45 -18.02 4.04 -14.20
N MET A 46 -17.59 2.79 -14.21
CA MET A 46 -18.42 1.63 -14.59
C MET A 46 -19.46 1.27 -13.52
N SER A 47 -19.13 1.50 -12.25
CA SER A 47 -20.00 1.18 -11.11
C SER A 47 -21.08 2.24 -10.87
N LEU A 48 -20.92 3.45 -11.42
CA LEU A 48 -21.92 4.51 -11.29
C LEU A 48 -23.15 4.15 -12.12
N PRO A 49 -24.36 4.05 -11.51
CA PRO A 49 -25.58 3.84 -12.26
C PRO A 49 -25.88 5.05 -13.16
N ASP A 50 -26.44 4.80 -14.36
CA ASP A 50 -27.03 5.84 -15.21
C ASP A 50 -28.23 6.46 -14.48
N LEU A 51 -27.98 7.49 -13.67
CA LEU A 51 -29.04 8.17 -12.91
C LEU A 51 -29.84 9.12 -13.80
N PRO A 52 -31.20 9.10 -13.74
CA PRO A 52 -31.98 10.13 -14.32
C PRO A 52 -31.70 11.47 -13.64
N SER A 53 -31.71 12.55 -14.44
CA SER A 53 -31.37 13.91 -14.02
C SER A 53 -32.17 14.34 -12.79
N GLY A 54 -31.56 14.36 -11.60
CA GLY A 54 -32.20 14.87 -10.37
C GLY A 54 -32.01 14.03 -9.10
N GLU A 55 -31.46 12.82 -9.18
CA GLU A 55 -31.12 12.01 -7.99
C GLU A 55 -29.64 12.18 -7.60
N SER A 56 -29.37 12.26 -6.29
CA SER A 56 -28.00 12.32 -5.78
C SER A 56 -27.38 10.93 -5.78
N LEU A 57 -26.12 10.81 -6.21
CA LEU A 57 -25.36 9.56 -6.23
C LEU A 57 -25.29 8.89 -4.86
N GLU A 58 -25.31 9.67 -3.78
CA GLU A 58 -25.19 9.18 -2.40
C GLU A 58 -26.41 8.35 -1.92
N GLU A 59 -27.58 8.51 -2.56
CA GLU A 59 -28.81 7.76 -2.20
C GLU A 59 -29.00 6.46 -3.00
N ALA A 60 -28.29 6.29 -4.12
CA ALA A 60 -28.55 5.19 -5.07
C ALA A 60 -27.52 4.04 -5.01
N TYR A 61 -26.30 4.27 -4.50
CA TYR A 61 -25.23 3.28 -4.54
C TYR A 61 -24.83 2.80 -3.15
N ILE A 62 -25.09 1.52 -2.86
CA ILE A 62 -24.58 0.83 -1.68
C ILE A 62 -23.50 -0.12 -2.17
N PRO A 63 -22.21 0.06 -1.79
CA PRO A 63 -21.14 -0.84 -2.17
C PRO A 63 -21.39 -2.30 -1.73
N ASP A 64 -20.99 -3.26 -2.52
CA ASP A 64 -21.25 -4.68 -2.28
C ASP A 64 -20.67 -5.17 -0.95
N TYR A 65 -19.53 -4.65 -0.52
CA TYR A 65 -18.91 -5.01 0.77
C TYR A 65 -19.78 -4.61 1.98
N VAL A 66 -20.68 -3.63 1.85
CA VAL A 66 -21.60 -3.25 2.93
C VAL A 66 -22.66 -4.33 3.13
N LEU A 67 -23.09 -4.97 2.03
CA LEU A 67 -24.07 -6.06 2.04
C LEU A 67 -23.42 -7.41 2.36
N ASN A 68 -22.17 -7.62 1.97
CA ASN A 68 -21.40 -8.85 2.20
C ASN A 68 -19.96 -8.52 2.62
N PRO A 69 -19.70 -8.18 3.90
CA PRO A 69 -18.36 -7.81 4.36
C PRO A 69 -17.33 -8.97 4.32
N GLU A 70 -17.79 -10.21 4.17
CA GLU A 70 -16.93 -11.40 4.04
C GLU A 70 -16.50 -11.69 2.60
N MET A 71 -16.92 -10.85 1.63
CA MET A 71 -16.46 -10.99 0.26
C MET A 71 -14.95 -10.76 0.13
N ASP A 72 -14.35 -11.37 -0.90
CA ASP A 72 -12.97 -11.12 -1.24
C ASP A 72 -12.80 -9.65 -1.70
N MET A 73 -11.67 -9.05 -1.33
CA MET A 73 -11.31 -7.73 -1.83
C MET A 73 -10.99 -7.82 -3.33
N PRO A 74 -11.48 -6.88 -4.15
CA PRO A 74 -11.13 -6.82 -5.57
C PRO A 74 -9.62 -6.67 -5.74
N GLN A 75 -9.10 -7.26 -6.81
CA GLN A 75 -7.68 -7.19 -7.15
C GLN A 75 -7.53 -6.87 -8.64
N GLU A 76 -6.49 -6.15 -8.99
CA GLU A 76 -6.11 -5.81 -10.37
C GLU A 76 -4.70 -6.30 -10.65
N GLU A 77 -4.49 -6.91 -11.82
CA GLU A 77 -3.19 -7.43 -12.23
C GLU A 77 -2.39 -6.37 -13.00
N VAL A 78 -1.24 -5.99 -12.45
CA VAL A 78 -0.27 -5.11 -13.10
C VAL A 78 1.09 -5.80 -13.14
N ASP A 79 1.67 -5.94 -14.31
CA ASP A 79 2.98 -6.59 -14.54
C ASP A 79 3.09 -8.01 -13.94
N GLY A 80 1.99 -8.78 -13.95
CA GLY A 80 1.93 -10.16 -13.42
C GLY A 80 1.85 -10.23 -11.89
N GLN A 81 1.49 -9.12 -11.23
CA GLN A 81 1.31 -9.02 -9.79
C GLN A 81 -0.10 -8.49 -9.48
N GLU A 82 -0.82 -9.15 -8.57
CA GLU A 82 -2.17 -8.76 -8.14
C GLU A 82 -2.10 -7.72 -7.01
N TYR A 83 -2.75 -6.57 -7.19
CA TYR A 83 -2.84 -5.48 -6.23
C TYR A 83 -4.26 -5.35 -5.70
N SER A 84 -4.41 -5.16 -4.39
CA SER A 84 -5.71 -5.02 -3.71
C SER A 84 -6.11 -3.57 -3.44
N GLY A 85 -5.26 -2.61 -3.77
CA GLY A 85 -5.55 -1.18 -3.61
C GLY A 85 -4.31 -0.32 -3.37
N VAL A 86 -4.57 0.91 -2.95
CA VAL A 86 -3.55 1.95 -2.70
C VAL A 86 -3.65 2.42 -1.25
N LEU A 87 -2.50 2.44 -0.56
CA LEU A 87 -2.33 3.00 0.78
C LEU A 87 -1.73 4.40 0.69
N THR A 88 -2.47 5.41 1.15
CA THR A 88 -2.03 6.81 1.19
C THR A 88 -1.80 7.27 2.63
N ILE A 89 -0.64 7.87 2.89
CA ILE A 89 -0.27 8.48 4.18
C ILE A 89 0.15 9.93 3.93
N PRO A 90 -0.79 10.90 3.95
CA PRO A 90 -0.54 12.28 3.55
C PRO A 90 0.58 12.97 4.34
N ALA A 91 0.64 12.74 5.66
CA ALA A 91 1.66 13.30 6.55
C ALA A 91 3.10 12.90 6.17
N LEU A 92 3.26 11.79 5.45
CA LEU A 92 4.55 11.32 4.94
C LEU A 92 4.73 11.56 3.45
N SER A 93 3.73 12.09 2.74
CA SER A 93 3.67 12.15 1.28
C SER A 93 4.01 10.78 0.67
N LEU A 94 3.28 9.77 1.12
CA LEU A 94 3.45 8.37 0.73
C LEU A 94 2.16 7.88 0.10
N ASP A 95 2.28 7.41 -1.15
CA ASP A 95 1.27 6.64 -1.86
C ASP A 95 1.91 5.32 -2.26
N LEU A 96 1.30 4.20 -1.86
CA LEU A 96 1.89 2.87 -1.98
C LEU A 96 0.88 1.89 -2.57
N PRO A 97 1.19 1.21 -3.67
CA PRO A 97 0.39 0.09 -4.15
C PRO A 97 0.51 -1.06 -3.14
N VAL A 98 -0.58 -1.77 -2.87
CA VAL A 98 -0.61 -2.88 -1.92
C VAL A 98 -0.89 -4.18 -2.66
N ILE A 99 0.09 -5.08 -2.68
CA ILE A 99 -0.04 -6.42 -3.27
C ILE A 99 -1.02 -7.25 -2.44
N GLY A 100 -1.93 -7.96 -3.12
CA GLY A 100 -3.00 -8.75 -2.50
C GLY A 100 -2.52 -9.93 -1.65
N GLU A 101 -1.39 -10.52 -2.00
CA GLU A 101 -0.80 -11.65 -1.26
C GLU A 101 0.61 -11.37 -0.78
N TRP A 102 0.88 -11.78 0.46
CA TRP A 102 2.18 -11.66 1.08
C TRP A 102 3.16 -12.75 0.62
N SER A 103 4.38 -12.35 0.27
CA SER A 103 5.55 -13.21 0.13
C SER A 103 6.83 -12.41 0.36
N TYR A 104 7.95 -13.08 0.67
CA TYR A 104 9.26 -12.41 0.79
C TYR A 104 9.72 -11.76 -0.53
N SER A 105 9.32 -12.30 -1.68
CA SER A 105 9.59 -11.69 -2.99
C SER A 105 8.76 -10.43 -3.20
N ASN A 106 7.46 -10.49 -2.90
CA ASN A 106 6.51 -9.39 -3.07
C ASN A 106 6.88 -8.19 -2.20
N LEU A 107 7.27 -8.44 -0.93
CA LEU A 107 7.73 -7.39 -0.02
C LEU A 107 8.88 -6.54 -0.55
N ARG A 108 9.71 -7.07 -1.46
CA ARG A 108 10.80 -6.30 -2.09
C ARG A 108 10.29 -5.32 -3.13
N THR A 109 9.11 -5.57 -3.67
CA THR A 109 8.50 -4.77 -4.73
C THR A 109 7.58 -3.70 -4.15
N ALA A 110 6.66 -4.09 -3.24
CA ALA A 110 5.68 -3.20 -2.62
C ALA A 110 5.22 -3.73 -1.25
N PRO A 111 4.49 -2.93 -0.45
CA PRO A 111 3.71 -3.42 0.67
C PRO A 111 2.75 -4.54 0.26
N CYS A 112 2.49 -5.48 1.16
CA CYS A 112 1.63 -6.62 0.89
C CYS A 112 0.55 -6.75 1.97
N ARG A 113 -0.64 -7.15 1.57
CA ARG A 113 -1.66 -7.62 2.51
C ARG A 113 -1.18 -8.93 3.14
N TYR A 114 -0.88 -8.87 4.43
CA TYR A 114 -0.43 -10.05 5.19
C TYR A 114 -1.61 -10.92 5.63
N ALA A 115 -2.71 -10.29 6.06
CA ALA A 115 -3.93 -10.96 6.51
C ALA A 115 -5.12 -9.98 6.58
N GLY A 116 -6.32 -10.51 6.69
CA GLY A 116 -7.54 -9.75 6.93
C GLY A 116 -8.05 -8.99 5.70
N SER A 117 -9.06 -8.13 5.95
CA SER A 117 -9.72 -7.31 4.92
C SER A 117 -10.07 -5.94 5.50
N VAL A 118 -10.07 -4.91 4.66
CA VAL A 118 -10.58 -3.57 5.04
C VAL A 118 -12.07 -3.63 5.37
N TYR A 119 -12.81 -4.50 4.73
CA TYR A 119 -14.26 -4.68 4.93
C TYR A 119 -14.61 -5.19 6.32
N LEU A 120 -13.71 -5.99 6.92
CA LEU A 120 -13.84 -6.50 8.30
C LEU A 120 -13.08 -5.63 9.32
N ASN A 121 -12.46 -4.54 8.87
CA ASN A 121 -11.66 -3.65 9.70
C ASN A 121 -10.53 -4.37 10.49
N ASN A 122 -9.95 -5.40 9.89
CA ASN A 122 -8.90 -6.23 10.48
C ASN A 122 -7.71 -6.49 9.54
N MET A 123 -7.56 -5.67 8.48
CA MET A 123 -6.48 -5.83 7.52
C MET A 123 -5.12 -5.54 8.15
N VAL A 124 -4.16 -6.42 7.87
CA VAL A 124 -2.75 -6.26 8.24
C VAL A 124 -1.92 -6.11 6.98
N ILE A 125 -1.17 -5.01 6.89
CA ILE A 125 -0.23 -4.75 5.80
C ILE A 125 1.20 -4.86 6.32
N ALA A 126 2.03 -5.63 5.62
CA ALA A 126 3.46 -5.75 5.87
C ALA A 126 4.25 -5.05 4.77
N ALA A 127 5.39 -4.44 5.11
CA ALA A 127 6.30 -3.85 4.14
C ALA A 127 7.74 -3.84 4.67
N HIS A 128 8.69 -3.69 3.76
CA HIS A 128 10.08 -3.42 4.13
C HIS A 128 10.25 -2.03 4.74
N ASN A 129 11.32 -1.85 5.54
CA ASN A 129 11.72 -0.58 6.11
C ASN A 129 12.49 0.33 5.11
N TYR A 130 12.24 0.20 3.80
CA TYR A 130 12.73 1.14 2.80
C TYR A 130 12.10 2.52 3.03
N ARG A 131 12.84 3.59 2.74
CA ARG A 131 12.30 4.95 2.84
C ARG A 131 11.11 5.19 1.90
N SER A 132 11.13 4.50 0.75
CA SER A 132 10.05 4.45 -0.23
C SER A 132 8.85 3.61 0.21
N HIS A 133 8.98 2.81 1.28
CA HIS A 133 7.91 2.02 1.89
C HIS A 133 7.64 2.47 3.34
N PHE A 134 7.72 1.53 4.33
CA PHE A 134 7.37 1.79 5.73
C PHE A 134 8.54 2.33 6.60
N GLY A 135 9.72 2.54 6.05
CA GLY A 135 10.87 3.04 6.81
C GLY A 135 10.69 4.41 7.48
N ARG A 136 9.71 5.19 6.99
CA ARG A 136 9.34 6.50 7.55
C ARG A 136 8.16 6.44 8.53
N LEU A 137 7.51 5.29 8.72
CA LEU A 137 6.37 5.18 9.64
C LEU A 137 6.74 5.57 11.08
N LYS A 138 7.97 5.30 11.51
CA LYS A 138 8.48 5.71 12.83
C LYS A 138 8.38 7.23 13.08
N ASP A 139 8.29 8.03 12.02
CA ASP A 139 8.21 9.48 12.06
C ASP A 139 6.74 9.97 11.99
N LEU A 140 5.76 9.05 11.89
CA LEU A 140 4.34 9.36 11.77
C LEU A 140 3.74 9.66 13.15
N PRO A 141 3.24 10.88 13.39
CA PRO A 141 2.61 11.22 14.67
C PRO A 141 1.31 10.43 14.90
N GLN A 142 0.92 10.34 16.17
CA GLN A 142 -0.39 9.81 16.55
C GLN A 142 -1.51 10.74 16.07
N GLY A 143 -2.61 10.17 15.60
CA GLY A 143 -3.78 10.89 15.10
C GLY A 143 -3.71 11.29 13.63
N GLU A 144 -2.58 11.06 12.95
CA GLU A 144 -2.46 11.32 11.51
C GLU A 144 -3.32 10.36 10.68
N GLU A 145 -3.76 10.85 9.54
CA GLU A 145 -4.64 10.11 8.65
C GLU A 145 -3.86 9.06 7.84
N VAL A 146 -4.48 7.89 7.73
CA VAL A 146 -4.06 6.78 6.86
C VAL A 146 -5.27 6.38 6.04
N ILE A 147 -5.14 6.35 4.72
CA ILE A 147 -6.22 6.07 3.80
C ILE A 147 -5.88 4.81 3.02
N PHE A 148 -6.83 3.91 2.90
CA PHE A 148 -6.75 2.80 1.97
C PHE A 148 -7.87 2.93 0.94
N THR A 149 -7.54 2.84 -0.35
CA THR A 149 -8.51 2.82 -1.45
C THR A 149 -8.41 1.46 -2.11
N ASP A 150 -9.51 0.69 -2.16
CA ASP A 150 -9.55 -0.59 -2.85
C ASP A 150 -9.68 -0.42 -4.38
N MET A 151 -9.67 -1.52 -5.13
CA MET A 151 -9.72 -1.46 -6.60
C MET A 151 -11.10 -1.07 -7.17
N ASP A 152 -12.16 -1.12 -6.37
CA ASP A 152 -13.48 -0.58 -6.73
C ASP A 152 -13.61 0.91 -6.41
N GLY A 153 -12.58 1.53 -5.83
CA GLY A 153 -12.56 2.94 -5.45
C GLY A 153 -13.21 3.25 -4.11
N ASN A 154 -13.53 2.24 -3.30
CA ASN A 154 -14.03 2.47 -1.94
C ASN A 154 -12.90 2.99 -1.05
N VAL A 155 -13.17 4.06 -0.30
CA VAL A 155 -12.17 4.77 0.51
C VAL A 155 -12.37 4.49 1.99
N PHE A 156 -11.35 3.91 2.63
CA PHE A 156 -11.33 3.58 4.05
C PHE A 156 -10.35 4.50 4.77
N ARG A 157 -10.85 5.29 5.74
CA ARG A 157 -10.06 6.28 6.46
C ARG A 157 -9.80 5.83 7.89
N TYR A 158 -8.53 5.82 8.26
CA TYR A 158 -8.04 5.46 9.58
C TYR A 158 -7.24 6.62 10.18
N ARG A 159 -6.99 6.53 11.49
CA ARG A 159 -6.06 7.41 12.20
C ARG A 159 -5.06 6.58 12.98
N THR A 160 -3.80 7.01 12.98
CA THR A 160 -2.77 6.37 13.79
C THR A 160 -3.13 6.43 15.26
N ALA A 161 -3.28 5.25 15.88
CA ALA A 161 -3.60 5.14 17.30
C ALA A 161 -2.34 4.95 18.14
N GLU A 162 -1.51 3.97 17.79
CA GLU A 162 -0.32 3.59 18.54
C GLU A 162 0.77 3.10 17.59
N MET A 163 2.02 3.31 17.99
CA MET A 163 3.19 2.75 17.31
C MET A 163 4.04 2.00 18.32
N GLU A 164 4.34 0.75 18.03
CA GLU A 164 5.15 -0.10 18.87
C GLU A 164 6.40 -0.57 18.11
N ILE A 165 7.55 -0.50 18.79
CA ILE A 165 8.80 -1.04 18.26
C ILE A 165 9.06 -2.37 18.97
N LEU A 166 8.88 -3.46 18.23
CA LEU A 166 9.09 -4.80 18.74
C LEU A 166 10.56 -5.22 18.61
N SER A 167 11.07 -5.89 19.64
CA SER A 167 12.37 -6.55 19.56
C SER A 167 12.24 -7.85 18.73
N PRO A 168 13.19 -8.13 17.81
CA PRO A 168 13.15 -9.37 17.02
C PRO A 168 13.33 -10.65 17.88
N PHE A 169 13.60 -10.51 19.18
CA PHE A 169 13.80 -11.59 20.13
C PHE A 169 12.81 -11.58 21.31
N ALA A 170 11.67 -10.93 21.12
CA ALA A 170 10.61 -10.87 22.14
C ALA A 170 9.66 -12.08 22.03
#